data_0f0ac6a7da95ed39a339e674c6b526f3
#
_entry.id   0f0ac6a7da95ed39a339e674c6b526f3
#
_cell.length_a   1.000
_cell.length_b   1.000
_cell.length_c   1.000
_cell.angle_alpha   90.00
_cell.angle_beta   90.00
_cell.angle_gamma   90.00
#
_symmetry.space_group_name_H-M   'P 1'
#
loop_
_entity.id
_entity.type
_entity.pdbx_description
1 polymer ?
#
loop_
_entity_poly.entity_id
_entity_poly.type
_entity_poly.pdbx_seq_one_letter_code
_entity_poly.pdbx_strand_id
1 'polypeptide(L)'
;MYLCIVKQKQSNMEKLSQRFYEQIKSRIEGEIEDYAPEEYQLDIRHTVRGTSGRGTSKLEVDVELPEGYVADITLRVHTSFYNDRGDYFTPPESSGTHSWEVTHLDIWDAEGELAEELNELGYMDGEYEW
;
A
#
# COMPACT_ATOMS: atom_id res chain seq x y z
N MET A 1 16.50 -36.67 17.50
CA MET A 1 15.26 -36.05 17.97
C MET A 1 15.32 -34.52 18.02
N TYR A 2 16.27 -34.01 18.74
CA TYR A 2 16.44 -32.58 18.87
C TYR A 2 16.65 -31.91 17.48
N LEU A 3 17.47 -32.51 16.66
CA LEU A 3 17.74 -31.98 15.31
C LEU A 3 16.51 -31.97 14.43
N CYS A 4 15.63 -32.94 14.58
CA CYS A 4 14.38 -32.98 13.81
C CYS A 4 13.46 -31.84 14.18
N ILE A 5 13.39 -31.51 15.46
CA ILE A 5 12.56 -30.42 15.95
C ILE A 5 13.05 -29.08 15.36
N VAL A 6 14.37 -28.88 15.35
CA VAL A 6 14.97 -27.67 14.79
C VAL A 6 14.69 -27.57 13.29
N LYS A 7 14.83 -28.67 12.57
CA LYS A 7 14.54 -28.72 11.14
C LYS A 7 13.07 -28.41 10.84
N GLN A 8 12.17 -28.99 11.61
CA GLN A 8 10.75 -28.73 11.44
C GLN A 8 10.43 -27.25 11.66
N LYS A 9 11.05 -26.67 12.67
CA LYS A 9 10.86 -25.27 12.95
C LYS A 9 11.32 -24.39 11.80
N GLN A 10 12.44 -24.73 11.18
CA GLN A 10 12.94 -23.99 10.03
C GLN A 10 12.11 -24.21 8.78
N SER A 11 11.71 -25.45 8.52
CA SER A 11 10.96 -25.78 7.31
C SER A 11 9.52 -25.27 7.36
N ASN A 12 8.96 -25.13 8.56
CA ASN A 12 7.59 -24.64 8.75
C ASN A 12 7.53 -23.14 9.04
N MET A 13 8.69 -22.47 8.99
CA MET A 13 8.74 -21.06 9.29
C MET A 13 8.25 -20.25 8.12
N GLU A 14 7.02 -19.80 8.20
CA GLU A 14 6.53 -18.79 7.28
C GLU A 14 7.26 -17.48 7.55
N LYS A 15 7.51 -16.72 6.50
CA LYS A 15 7.96 -15.35 6.67
C LYS A 15 6.87 -14.57 7.39
N LEU A 16 7.27 -13.66 8.26
CA LEU A 16 6.31 -12.84 8.99
C LEU A 16 5.42 -12.03 8.04
N SER A 17 5.97 -11.58 6.93
CA SER A 17 5.20 -10.88 5.91
C SER A 17 4.09 -11.73 5.30
N GLN A 18 4.29 -13.04 5.18
CA GLN A 18 3.26 -13.96 4.70
C GLN A 18 2.25 -14.27 5.80
N ARG A 19 2.73 -14.47 7.01
CA ARG A 19 1.89 -14.76 8.16
C ARG A 19 0.91 -13.62 8.45
N PHE A 20 1.38 -12.39 8.35
CA PHE A 20 0.58 -11.19 8.61
C PHE A 20 0.08 -10.49 7.34
N TYR A 21 0.12 -11.19 6.21
CA TYR A 21 -0.25 -10.63 4.91
C TYR A 21 -1.61 -9.94 4.93
N GLU A 22 -2.62 -10.61 5.47
CA GLU A 22 -3.98 -10.08 5.49
C GLU A 22 -4.09 -8.80 6.33
N GLN A 23 -3.45 -8.78 7.48
CA GLN A 23 -3.45 -7.61 8.36
C GLN A 23 -2.73 -6.43 7.70
N ILE A 24 -1.58 -6.69 7.10
CA ILE A 24 -0.79 -5.66 6.42
C ILE A 24 -1.56 -5.12 5.23
N LYS A 25 -2.10 -5.98 4.40
CA LYS A 25 -2.85 -5.58 3.21
C LYS A 25 -4.10 -4.79 3.57
N SER A 26 -4.84 -5.24 4.57
CA SER A 26 -6.04 -4.55 5.04
C SER A 26 -5.73 -3.13 5.52
N ARG A 27 -4.63 -2.96 6.25
CA ARG A 27 -4.20 -1.64 6.70
C ARG A 27 -3.83 -0.73 5.53
N ILE A 28 -3.12 -1.27 4.55
CA ILE A 28 -2.75 -0.53 3.35
C ILE A 28 -4.01 -0.08 2.60
N GLU A 29 -4.95 -0.98 2.38
CA GLU A 29 -6.18 -0.67 1.67
C GLU A 29 -6.97 0.44 2.36
N GLY A 30 -7.04 0.41 3.70
CA GLY A 30 -7.68 1.46 4.47
C GLY A 30 -7.01 2.82 4.31
N GLU A 31 -5.68 2.87 4.31
CA GLU A 31 -4.95 4.11 4.10
C GLU A 31 -5.10 4.63 2.67
N ILE A 32 -5.14 3.74 1.69
CA ILE A 32 -5.29 4.12 0.27
C ILE A 32 -6.67 4.73 0.00
N GLU A 33 -7.71 4.24 0.66
CA GLU A 33 -9.06 4.79 0.51
C GLU A 33 -9.11 6.29 0.86
N ASP A 34 -8.34 6.70 1.84
CA ASP A 34 -8.31 8.08 2.32
C ASP A 34 -7.11 8.87 1.77
N TYR A 35 -6.32 8.25 0.90
CA TYR A 35 -5.09 8.85 0.42
C TYR A 35 -5.37 9.95 -0.60
N ALA A 36 -4.76 11.12 -0.39
CA ALA A 36 -4.80 12.25 -1.33
C ALA A 36 -3.38 12.78 -1.50
N PRO A 37 -2.76 12.54 -2.67
CA PRO A 37 -1.42 13.06 -2.91
C PRO A 37 -1.44 14.58 -3.02
N GLU A 38 -0.32 15.20 -2.66
CA GLU A 38 -0.17 16.65 -2.79
C GLU A 38 -0.18 17.06 -4.26
N GLU A 39 -0.71 18.25 -4.55
CA GLU A 39 -0.79 18.74 -5.93
C GLU A 39 0.56 18.77 -6.64
N TYR A 40 1.62 19.13 -5.92
CA TYR A 40 2.94 19.20 -6.51
C TYR A 40 3.49 17.83 -6.95
N GLN A 41 2.90 16.75 -6.48
CA GLN A 41 3.28 15.38 -6.86
C GLN A 41 2.56 14.92 -8.13
N LEU A 42 1.60 15.69 -8.61
CA LEU A 42 0.77 15.34 -9.74
C LEU A 42 1.03 16.25 -10.94
N ASP A 43 1.00 15.65 -12.12
CA ASP A 43 0.96 16.40 -13.38
C ASP A 43 -0.51 16.69 -13.69
N ILE A 44 -0.95 17.91 -13.39
CA ILE A 44 -2.35 18.29 -13.52
C ILE A 44 -2.55 19.05 -14.82
N ARG A 45 -3.55 18.63 -15.58
CA ARG A 45 -3.93 19.26 -16.85
C ARG A 45 -5.36 19.74 -16.81
N HIS A 46 -5.55 20.97 -17.24
CA HIS A 46 -6.87 21.59 -17.33
C HIS A 46 -7.31 21.63 -18.78
N THR A 47 -8.54 21.23 -19.01
CA THR A 47 -9.17 21.29 -20.32
C THR A 47 -10.50 22.02 -20.21
N VAL A 48 -11.12 22.31 -21.34
CA VAL A 48 -12.44 22.94 -21.35
C VAL A 48 -13.47 22.09 -20.62
N ARG A 49 -13.35 20.76 -20.69
CA ARG A 49 -14.33 19.84 -20.10
C ARG A 49 -14.01 19.47 -18.66
N GLY A 50 -12.78 19.62 -18.21
CA GLY A 50 -12.45 19.19 -16.87
C GLY A 50 -10.98 19.27 -16.53
N THR A 51 -10.62 18.53 -15.52
CA THR A 51 -9.25 18.47 -14.99
C THR A 51 -8.82 17.01 -14.87
N SER A 52 -7.61 16.72 -15.30
CA SER A 52 -7.02 15.40 -15.12
C SER A 52 -5.66 15.54 -14.42
N GLY A 53 -5.26 14.49 -13.75
CA GLY A 53 -3.96 14.47 -13.10
C GLY A 53 -3.44 13.06 -12.96
N ARG A 54 -2.13 12.93 -12.93
CA ARG A 54 -1.48 11.66 -12.66
C ARG A 54 -0.11 11.90 -12.06
N GLY A 55 0.33 10.97 -11.27
CA GLY A 55 1.64 11.07 -10.65
C GLY A 55 1.97 9.86 -9.80
N THR A 56 3.18 9.84 -9.31
CA THR A 56 3.67 8.79 -8.44
C THR A 56 4.15 9.42 -7.15
N SER A 57 3.76 8.84 -6.02
CA SER A 57 4.14 9.33 -4.71
C SER A 57 4.55 8.18 -3.81
N LYS A 58 5.14 8.52 -2.67
CA LYS A 58 5.55 7.57 -1.65
C LYS A 58 4.63 7.72 -0.45
N LEU A 59 4.17 6.59 0.08
CA LEU A 59 3.36 6.56 1.28
C LEU A 59 3.99 5.62 2.31
N GLU A 60 4.05 6.06 3.55
CA GLU A 60 4.53 5.24 4.65
C GLU A 60 3.36 4.91 5.57
N VAL A 61 3.22 3.64 5.90
CA VAL A 61 2.12 3.14 6.72
C VAL A 61 2.68 2.25 7.81
N ASP A 62 2.19 2.45 9.03
CA ASP A 62 2.54 1.60 10.17
C ASP A 62 1.32 0.80 10.58
N VAL A 63 1.54 -0.43 11.00
CA VAL A 63 0.46 -1.29 11.50
C VAL A 63 0.94 -2.10 12.69
N GLU A 64 0.09 -2.18 13.71
CA GLU A 64 0.32 -3.06 14.84
C GLU A 64 -0.20 -4.45 14.49
N LEU A 65 0.65 -5.44 14.69
CA LEU A 65 0.35 -6.83 14.37
C LEU A 65 0.16 -7.64 15.65
N PRO A 66 -0.46 -8.82 15.55
CA PRO A 66 -0.58 -9.71 16.71
C PRO A 66 0.78 -10.04 17.34
N GLU A 67 0.75 -10.42 18.60
CA GLU A 67 1.93 -10.87 19.34
C GLU A 67 3.00 -9.80 19.56
N GLY A 68 2.62 -8.53 19.47
CA GLY A 68 3.53 -7.42 19.72
C GLY A 68 4.40 -7.01 18.54
N TYR A 69 4.19 -7.59 17.37
CA TYR A 69 4.90 -7.17 16.16
C TYR A 69 4.35 -5.85 15.64
N VAL A 70 5.21 -5.09 14.98
CA VAL A 70 4.84 -3.84 14.31
C VAL A 70 5.47 -3.86 12.92
N ALA A 71 4.71 -3.47 11.93
CA ALA A 71 5.22 -3.39 10.56
C ALA A 71 5.29 -1.93 10.10
N ASP A 72 6.43 -1.57 9.51
CA ASP A 72 6.64 -0.30 8.81
C ASP A 72 6.64 -0.60 7.32
N ILE A 73 5.74 0.01 6.59
CA ILE A 73 5.49 -0.30 5.19
C ILE A 73 5.73 0.94 4.35
N THR A 74 6.53 0.80 3.30
CA THR A 74 6.73 1.86 2.32
C THR A 74 6.08 1.44 1.01
N LEU A 75 5.22 2.31 0.50
CA LEU A 75 4.46 2.07 -0.72
C LEU A 75 4.84 3.08 -1.80
N ARG A 76 4.79 2.62 -3.03
CA ARG A 76 4.76 3.52 -4.19
C ARG A 76 3.31 3.55 -4.68
N VAL A 77 2.74 4.74 -4.77
CA VAL A 77 1.35 4.92 -5.19
C VAL A 77 1.31 5.70 -6.49
N HIS A 78 0.71 5.12 -7.50
CA HIS A 78 0.45 5.77 -8.78
C HIS A 78 -1.00 6.24 -8.77
N THR A 79 -1.20 7.54 -8.89
CA THR A 79 -2.53 8.14 -8.88
C THR A 79 -2.85 8.66 -10.27
N SER A 80 -4.07 8.41 -10.72
CA SER A 80 -4.59 8.94 -11.97
C SER A 80 -6.05 9.31 -11.73
N PHE A 81 -6.47 10.52 -12.13
CA PHE A 81 -7.84 10.93 -11.95
C PHE A 81 -8.30 11.79 -13.12
N TYR A 82 -9.62 11.85 -13.30
CA TYR A 82 -10.29 12.72 -14.23
C TYR A 82 -11.57 13.26 -13.61
N ASN A 83 -11.70 14.58 -13.61
CA ASN A 83 -12.89 15.28 -13.13
C ASN A 83 -13.54 15.97 -14.32
N ASP A 84 -14.72 15.52 -14.73
CA ASP A 84 -15.49 16.11 -15.81
C ASP A 84 -16.43 17.16 -15.21
N ARG A 85 -16.42 18.36 -15.75
CA ARG A 85 -17.32 19.44 -15.31
C ARG A 85 -18.77 19.13 -15.60
N GLY A 86 -19.03 18.23 -16.55
CA GLY A 86 -20.34 18.04 -17.11
C GLY A 86 -20.72 19.18 -18.05
N ASP A 87 -21.89 19.10 -18.57
CA ASP A 87 -22.48 20.15 -19.40
C ASP A 87 -23.98 20.28 -19.07
N TYR A 88 -24.70 20.98 -19.90
CA TYR A 88 -26.14 21.20 -19.68
C TYR A 88 -26.92 19.89 -19.59
N PHE A 89 -26.53 18.87 -20.34
CA PHE A 89 -27.22 17.59 -20.42
C PHE A 89 -26.55 16.47 -19.63
N THR A 90 -25.29 16.64 -19.23
CA THR A 90 -24.50 15.62 -18.56
C THR A 90 -24.01 16.13 -17.21
N PRO A 91 -24.34 15.45 -16.10
CA PRO A 91 -23.88 15.90 -14.79
C PRO A 91 -22.35 15.76 -14.65
N PRO A 92 -21.72 16.52 -13.74
CA PRO A 92 -20.31 16.35 -13.46
C PRO A 92 -19.99 14.95 -12.96
N GLU A 93 -18.89 14.41 -13.42
CA GLU A 93 -18.41 13.10 -13.00
C GLU A 93 -16.95 13.18 -12.55
N SER A 94 -16.61 12.37 -11.58
CA SER A 94 -15.26 12.28 -11.06
C SER A 94 -14.87 10.81 -10.94
N SER A 95 -13.70 10.47 -11.45
CA SER A 95 -13.20 9.11 -11.37
C SER A 95 -11.69 9.13 -11.20
N GLY A 96 -11.16 8.10 -10.59
CA GLY A 96 -9.73 7.97 -10.43
C GLY A 96 -9.32 6.61 -9.91
N THR A 97 -8.02 6.38 -9.89
CA THR A 97 -7.43 5.12 -9.45
C THR A 97 -6.15 5.40 -8.69
N HIS A 98 -5.97 4.71 -7.57
CA HIS A 98 -4.69 4.58 -6.89
C HIS A 98 -4.21 3.15 -7.12
N SER A 99 -3.08 3.00 -7.79
CA SER A 99 -2.40 1.72 -7.96
C SER A 99 -1.18 1.74 -7.04
N TRP A 100 -1.06 0.76 -6.18
CA TRP A 100 -0.01 0.76 -5.17
C TRP A 100 0.77 -0.54 -5.16
N GLU A 101 2.03 -0.45 -4.75
CA GLU A 101 2.89 -1.60 -4.55
C GLU A 101 3.78 -1.37 -3.34
N VAL A 102 4.07 -2.42 -2.60
CA VAL A 102 4.99 -2.35 -1.45
C VAL A 102 6.42 -2.41 -1.97
N THR A 103 7.20 -1.38 -1.68
CA THR A 103 8.59 -1.31 -2.07
C THR A 103 9.53 -1.71 -0.95
N HIS A 104 9.08 -1.55 0.30
CA HIS A 104 9.89 -1.89 1.47
C HIS A 104 8.98 -2.26 2.63
N LEU A 105 9.36 -3.27 3.38
CA LEU A 105 8.63 -3.73 4.55
C LEU A 105 9.59 -4.14 5.64
N ASP A 106 9.48 -3.50 6.80
CA ASP A 106 10.21 -3.86 8.00
C ASP A 106 9.21 -4.37 9.05
N ILE A 107 9.50 -5.51 9.64
CA ILE A 107 8.71 -6.03 10.74
C ILE A 107 9.59 -6.08 11.99
N TRP A 108 9.12 -5.42 13.04
CA TRP A 108 9.81 -5.31 14.32
C TRP A 108 9.11 -6.20 15.34
N ASP A 109 9.89 -6.84 16.20
CA ASP A 109 9.32 -7.68 17.26
C ASP A 109 8.93 -6.86 18.49
N ALA A 110 8.40 -7.55 19.51
CA ALA A 110 7.95 -6.90 20.73
C ALA A 110 9.08 -6.22 21.52
N GLU A 111 10.31 -6.64 21.32
CA GLU A 111 11.48 -6.05 21.96
C GLU A 111 12.04 -4.86 21.17
N GLY A 112 11.45 -4.54 20.03
CA GLY A 112 11.91 -3.44 19.19
C GLY A 112 13.07 -3.81 18.28
N GLU A 113 13.32 -5.08 18.08
CA GLU A 113 14.35 -5.56 17.17
C GLU A 113 13.77 -5.89 15.81
N LEU A 114 14.56 -5.65 14.77
CA LEU A 114 14.14 -5.93 13.40
C LEU A 114 14.06 -7.45 13.20
N ALA A 115 12.85 -7.94 12.97
CA ALA A 115 12.59 -9.37 12.78
C ALA A 115 12.64 -9.79 11.32
N GLU A 116 12.22 -8.91 10.41
CA GLU A 116 12.21 -9.19 8.96
C GLU A 116 12.31 -7.89 8.19
N GLU A 117 13.10 -7.90 7.12
CA GLU A 117 13.23 -6.77 6.20
C GLU A 117 13.10 -7.29 4.76
N LEU A 118 12.21 -6.70 4.00
CA LEU A 118 11.97 -7.08 2.62
C LEU A 118 11.93 -5.86 1.72
N ASN A 119 12.49 -6.01 0.52
CA ASN A 119 12.47 -4.99 -0.52
C ASN A 119 11.74 -5.53 -1.74
N GLU A 120 11.03 -4.65 -2.44
CA GLU A 120 10.38 -4.97 -3.70
C GLU A 120 9.47 -6.21 -3.64
N LEU A 121 8.44 -6.13 -2.81
CA LEU A 121 7.46 -7.20 -2.68
C LEU A 121 6.44 -7.14 -3.82
N GLY A 122 6.81 -7.71 -4.96
CA GLY A 122 5.96 -7.69 -6.15
C GLY A 122 4.63 -8.41 -5.99
N TYR A 123 4.46 -9.23 -4.95
CA TYR A 123 3.20 -9.92 -4.67
C TYR A 123 2.26 -9.10 -3.78
N MET A 124 2.72 -7.98 -3.23
CA MET A 124 1.91 -7.14 -2.35
C MET A 124 1.62 -5.81 -3.04
N ASP A 125 0.55 -5.82 -3.80
CA ASP A 125 0.09 -4.67 -4.57
C ASP A 125 -1.44 -4.65 -4.64
N GLY A 126 -1.99 -3.60 -5.21
CA GLY A 126 -3.42 -3.49 -5.38
C GLY A 126 -3.83 -2.19 -6.05
N GLU A 127 -5.13 -2.04 -6.25
CA GLU A 127 -5.72 -0.86 -6.85
C GLU A 127 -6.97 -0.45 -6.07
N TYR A 128 -7.19 0.85 -5.99
CA TYR A 128 -8.41 1.43 -5.44
C TYR A 128 -8.98 2.41 -6.47
N GLU A 129 -10.24 2.22 -6.83
CA GLU A 129 -10.95 3.06 -7.78
C GLU A 129 -12.08 3.85 -7.10
N TRP A 130 -12.26 5.09 -7.52
CA TRP A 130 -13.38 5.91 -7.02
C TRP A 130 -14.16 6.58 -8.13
#